data_e183c99b4af1d0c215561da785816087
#
_entry.id   e183c99b4af1d0c215561da785816087
#
_cell.length_a   1.000
_cell.length_b   1.000
_cell.length_c   1.000
_cell.angle_alpha   90.00
_cell.angle_beta   90.00
_cell.angle_gamma   90.00
#
_symmetry.space_group_name_H-M   'P 1'
#
loop_
_entity.id
_entity.type
_entity.pdbx_description
1 polymer ?
#
loop_
_entity_poly.entity_id
_entity_poly.type
_entity_poly.pdbx_seq_one_letter_code
_entity_poly.pdbx_strand_id
1 'polypeptide(L)'
;MNKPRGRQQRRQNADAPAAIGQRIELTLERLTHDGRGIGRWQGRTVFVEGGLPGEQVKARVVRARSKLIEARQEQLLQASPERQQPRCRHAELCGGCSLQHMPHSKQLEVKQQALTQQLEHFAGVQAAQWLPALEGPAYGYRQRTRISVRWQPKRNELEVGFRQRASSDLVQVQECPVLVPILQPVIAELPAVLRSLAGARDLGHVELIGGDQPAMVARHTKLFCEADQQLLSDFAARHGLSCWLQPGEGGGSLHCITPAAIEPAYRLLDQNLRLSFAPGDFTQVNAEVNQAMVNQALNWLELRPEEQVLDLFCGVGNFALAMAHQGAQVTGIEGSEAMVVRAQHNAVANDLDALHFLVADLSKPLELPAGAPSYTAALLDPPRDGAEQLVVDLAALGIERILYISCNPATLARDAGILATKGYGLVKAGVMDMFPQTSHVEAMALFRKH
;
A
#
# COMPACT_ATOMS: atom_id res chain seq x y z
N MET A 1 -38.82 25.93 59.25
CA MET A 1 -37.55 25.22 59.12
C MET A 1 -37.42 24.66 57.72
N ASN A 2 -36.74 25.41 56.85
CA ASN A 2 -36.53 25.06 55.46
C ASN A 2 -35.25 24.23 55.34
N LYS A 3 -35.34 23.00 54.76
CA LYS A 3 -34.18 22.22 54.34
C LYS A 3 -33.81 22.56 52.86
N PRO A 4 -32.54 22.74 52.53
CA PRO A 4 -32.14 23.11 51.16
C PRO A 4 -32.16 21.89 50.24
N ARG A 5 -32.92 21.97 49.16
CA ARG A 5 -32.81 21.09 47.97
C ARG A 5 -31.67 21.64 47.09
N GLY A 6 -30.57 20.96 47.08
CA GLY A 6 -29.48 21.36 46.18
C GLY A 6 -28.31 20.38 46.27
N ARG A 7 -28.36 19.26 45.53
CA ARG A 7 -27.16 18.47 45.12
C ARG A 7 -27.48 17.16 44.33
N GLN A 8 -28.50 17.17 43.48
CA GLN A 8 -28.81 15.95 42.68
C GLN A 8 -28.79 16.14 41.15
N GLN A 9 -28.49 17.35 40.64
CA GLN A 9 -28.57 17.59 39.19
C GLN A 9 -27.24 17.44 38.40
N ARG A 10 -26.11 17.09 39.03
CA ARG A 10 -24.80 16.95 38.34
C ARG A 10 -24.32 15.54 38.05
N ARG A 11 -25.07 14.49 38.39
CA ARG A 11 -24.67 13.09 38.15
C ARG A 11 -25.38 12.37 36.98
N GLN A 12 -26.36 13.00 36.33
CA GLN A 12 -27.18 12.31 35.30
C GLN A 12 -26.70 12.43 33.86
N ASN A 13 -25.59 13.14 33.54
CA ASN A 13 -25.10 13.30 32.16
C ASN A 13 -23.82 12.48 31.83
N ALA A 14 -23.30 11.66 32.73
CA ALA A 14 -22.06 10.91 32.49
C ALA A 14 -22.26 9.62 31.67
N ASP A 15 -23.50 9.09 31.58
CA ASP A 15 -23.80 7.78 30.98
C ASP A 15 -24.56 7.81 29.65
N ALA A 16 -24.91 8.97 29.13
CA ALA A 16 -25.55 9.04 27.82
C ALA A 16 -24.52 8.67 26.71
N PRO A 17 -24.87 7.75 25.78
CA PRO A 17 -23.98 7.44 24.67
C PRO A 17 -23.75 8.70 23.83
N ALA A 18 -22.50 8.96 23.42
CA ALA A 18 -22.20 10.05 22.51
C ALA A 18 -23.04 9.90 21.24
N ALA A 19 -23.78 10.95 20.90
CA ALA A 19 -24.64 10.92 19.70
C ALA A 19 -23.78 11.12 18.44
N ILE A 20 -24.06 10.38 17.38
CA ILE A 20 -23.45 10.63 16.07
C ILE A 20 -23.78 12.07 15.66
N GLY A 21 -22.76 12.81 15.16
CA GLY A 21 -22.87 14.24 14.84
C GLY A 21 -22.61 15.18 16.01
N GLN A 22 -22.53 14.69 17.26
CA GLN A 22 -22.20 15.48 18.43
C GLN A 22 -20.77 16.04 18.31
N ARG A 23 -20.59 17.31 18.71
CA ARG A 23 -19.28 17.95 18.83
C ARG A 23 -18.76 17.78 20.25
N ILE A 24 -17.54 17.31 20.37
CA ILE A 24 -16.85 17.10 21.64
C ILE A 24 -15.50 17.82 21.62
N GLU A 25 -15.08 18.32 22.76
CA GLU A 25 -13.77 18.93 22.95
C GLU A 25 -12.93 18.02 23.83
N LEU A 26 -11.68 17.78 23.40
CA LEU A 26 -10.76 16.91 24.10
C LEU A 26 -9.30 17.23 23.76
N THR A 27 -8.40 16.81 24.65
CA THR A 27 -6.96 16.81 24.40
C THR A 27 -6.55 15.44 23.88
N LEU A 28 -5.66 15.41 22.88
CA LEU A 28 -5.10 14.21 22.30
C LEU A 28 -3.78 13.86 23.02
N GLU A 29 -3.66 12.62 23.46
CA GLU A 29 -2.56 12.16 24.32
C GLU A 29 -1.47 11.42 23.52
N ARG A 30 -1.89 10.64 22.50
CA ARG A 30 -1.02 9.77 21.71
C ARG A 30 -1.63 9.45 20.35
N LEU A 31 -0.92 8.70 19.50
CA LEU A 31 -1.42 8.22 18.23
C LEU A 31 -1.79 6.73 18.30
N THR A 32 -2.70 6.33 17.43
CA THR A 32 -2.93 4.93 17.07
C THR A 32 -1.88 4.48 16.08
N HIS A 33 -1.79 3.17 15.85
CA HIS A 33 -0.96 2.59 14.81
C HIS A 33 -1.33 3.06 13.38
N ASP A 34 -2.57 3.52 13.17
CA ASP A 34 -3.04 4.05 11.89
C ASP A 34 -3.00 5.59 11.83
N GLY A 35 -2.29 6.24 12.76
CA GLY A 35 -2.04 7.68 12.76
C GLY A 35 -3.20 8.56 13.24
N ARG A 36 -4.25 7.99 13.84
CA ARG A 36 -5.30 8.79 14.48
C ARG A 36 -4.88 9.24 15.88
N GLY A 37 -5.25 10.45 16.26
CA GLY A 37 -5.07 10.94 17.63
C GLY A 37 -5.96 10.17 18.62
N ILE A 38 -5.43 9.84 19.78
CA ILE A 38 -6.16 9.22 20.88
C ILE A 38 -6.30 10.24 22.01
N GLY A 39 -7.51 10.40 22.49
CA GLY A 39 -7.82 11.15 23.70
C GLY A 39 -8.93 10.50 24.51
N ARG A 40 -9.38 11.17 25.56
CA ARG A 40 -10.47 10.72 26.43
C ARG A 40 -11.59 11.76 26.50
N TRP A 41 -12.81 11.28 26.45
CA TRP A 41 -13.98 12.08 26.66
C TRP A 41 -14.99 11.31 27.52
N GLN A 42 -15.35 11.87 28.70
CA GLN A 42 -16.26 11.23 29.67
C GLN A 42 -15.90 9.77 29.97
N GLY A 43 -14.61 9.50 30.20
CA GLY A 43 -14.11 8.15 30.50
C GLY A 43 -14.00 7.18 29.31
N ARG A 44 -14.40 7.60 28.10
CA ARG A 44 -14.34 6.79 26.89
C ARG A 44 -13.11 7.15 26.07
N THR A 45 -12.54 6.15 25.40
CA THR A 45 -11.46 6.39 24.42
C THR A 45 -12.04 6.97 23.14
N VAL A 46 -11.43 8.04 22.65
CA VAL A 46 -11.81 8.74 21.42
C VAL A 46 -10.66 8.66 20.44
N PHE A 47 -10.93 8.15 19.24
CA PHE A 47 -10.02 8.20 18.10
C PHE A 47 -10.40 9.38 17.21
N VAL A 48 -9.46 10.28 16.99
CA VAL A 48 -9.69 11.52 16.22
C VAL A 48 -8.83 11.49 14.96
N GLU A 49 -9.49 11.44 13.83
CA GLU A 49 -8.84 11.53 12.53
C GLU A 49 -8.25 12.92 12.32
N GLY A 50 -6.96 12.98 11.91
CA GLY A 50 -6.25 14.24 11.63
C GLY A 50 -5.67 14.95 12.85
N GLY A 51 -5.77 14.37 14.05
CA GLY A 51 -5.25 14.97 15.29
C GLY A 51 -3.87 14.45 15.68
N LEU A 52 -3.07 15.30 16.31
CA LEU A 52 -1.73 14.99 16.84
C LEU A 52 -1.70 15.01 18.38
N PRO A 53 -0.75 14.30 19.00
CA PRO A 53 -0.53 14.38 20.44
C PRO A 53 -0.27 15.83 20.92
N GLY A 54 -0.81 16.16 22.08
CA GLY A 54 -0.71 17.50 22.68
C GLY A 54 -1.70 18.52 22.14
N GLU A 55 -2.49 18.18 21.12
CA GLU A 55 -3.49 19.07 20.55
C GLU A 55 -4.77 19.11 21.39
N GLN A 56 -5.37 20.30 21.47
CA GLN A 56 -6.76 20.45 21.88
C GLN A 56 -7.62 20.63 20.64
N VAL A 57 -8.63 19.78 20.51
CA VAL A 57 -9.45 19.72 19.30
C VAL A 57 -10.93 19.72 19.64
N LYS A 58 -11.72 20.33 18.74
CA LYS A 58 -13.15 20.12 18.66
C LYS A 58 -13.41 19.11 17.54
N ALA A 59 -13.97 17.97 17.90
CA ALA A 59 -14.16 16.86 16.98
C ALA A 59 -15.64 16.47 16.90
N ARG A 60 -16.09 16.08 15.70
CA ARG A 60 -17.44 15.56 15.46
C ARG A 60 -17.42 14.05 15.58
N VAL A 61 -18.30 13.50 16.39
CA VAL A 61 -18.52 12.05 16.53
C VAL A 61 -19.10 11.49 15.23
N VAL A 62 -18.37 10.53 14.63
CA VAL A 62 -18.81 9.81 13.42
C VAL A 62 -19.32 8.42 13.73
N ARG A 63 -18.84 7.82 14.82
CA ARG A 63 -19.29 6.52 15.32
C ARG A 63 -19.11 6.45 16.83
N ALA A 64 -20.06 5.86 17.50
CA ALA A 64 -19.99 5.65 18.94
C ALA A 64 -20.37 4.22 19.34
N ARG A 65 -19.53 3.62 20.19
CA ARG A 65 -19.77 2.35 20.87
C ARG A 65 -19.68 2.59 22.39
N SER A 66 -20.03 1.61 23.21
CA SER A 66 -20.05 1.75 24.68
C SER A 66 -18.77 2.32 25.28
N LYS A 67 -17.59 1.87 24.81
CA LYS A 67 -16.27 2.27 25.34
C LYS A 67 -15.40 3.04 24.35
N LEU A 68 -15.83 3.17 23.09
CA LEU A 68 -15.04 3.70 21.99
C LEU A 68 -15.84 4.70 21.16
N ILE A 69 -15.25 5.84 20.85
CA ILE A 69 -15.78 6.89 19.99
C ILE A 69 -14.79 7.07 18.84
N GLU A 70 -15.31 7.13 17.62
CA GLU A 70 -14.57 7.60 16.45
C GLU A 70 -15.08 9.00 16.09
N ALA A 71 -14.16 9.93 15.93
CA ALA A 71 -14.49 11.33 15.65
C ALA A 71 -13.55 11.88 14.58
N ARG A 72 -14.01 12.95 13.91
CA ARG A 72 -13.22 13.71 12.94
C ARG A 72 -12.97 15.09 13.51
N GLN A 73 -11.74 15.57 13.43
CA GLN A 73 -11.39 16.94 13.80
C GLN A 73 -12.16 17.92 12.91
N GLU A 74 -12.87 18.89 13.53
CA GLU A 74 -13.52 20.00 12.84
C GLU A 74 -12.79 21.33 13.11
N GLN A 75 -12.22 21.48 14.31
CA GLN A 75 -11.51 22.70 14.68
C GLN A 75 -10.32 22.34 15.56
N LEU A 76 -9.20 22.96 15.26
CA LEU A 76 -7.99 22.92 16.07
C LEU A 76 -8.05 24.09 17.04
N LEU A 77 -8.13 23.81 18.34
CA LEU A 77 -8.19 24.83 19.40
C LEU A 77 -6.79 25.22 19.85
N GLN A 78 -5.90 24.21 19.98
CA GLN A 78 -4.49 24.39 20.27
C GLN A 78 -3.69 23.40 19.42
N ALA A 79 -2.76 23.91 18.62
CA ALA A 79 -1.91 23.10 17.75
C ALA A 79 -0.75 22.46 18.52
N SER A 80 -0.36 21.26 18.10
CA SER A 80 0.93 20.69 18.46
C SER A 80 2.05 21.47 17.78
N PRO A 81 3.21 21.67 18.43
CA PRO A 81 4.39 22.25 17.77
C PRO A 81 4.92 21.39 16.61
N GLU A 82 4.56 20.12 16.59
CA GLU A 82 4.92 19.20 15.51
C GLU A 82 3.96 19.27 14.30
N ARG A 83 2.87 20.05 14.37
CA ARG A 83 1.95 20.16 13.25
C ARG A 83 2.53 21.00 12.13
N GLN A 84 2.50 20.48 10.92
CA GLN A 84 2.86 21.20 9.70
C GLN A 84 1.66 21.44 8.79
N GLN A 85 1.78 22.45 7.92
CA GLN A 85 0.81 22.68 6.85
C GLN A 85 0.95 21.59 5.77
N PRO A 86 -0.12 20.86 5.42
CA PRO A 86 -0.09 19.92 4.29
C PRO A 86 0.32 20.61 2.98
N ARG A 87 1.23 19.99 2.23
CA ARG A 87 1.63 20.49 0.92
C ARG A 87 0.49 20.39 -0.10
N CYS A 88 -0.36 19.37 0.01
CA CYS A 88 -1.49 19.14 -0.87
C CYS A 88 -2.70 19.95 -0.42
N ARG A 89 -3.24 20.83 -1.27
CA ARG A 89 -4.47 21.58 -0.98
C ARG A 89 -5.71 20.70 -0.80
N HIS A 90 -5.66 19.44 -1.24
CA HIS A 90 -6.77 18.49 -1.11
C HIS A 90 -6.63 17.56 0.11
N ALA A 91 -5.61 17.73 0.95
CA ALA A 91 -5.28 16.80 2.04
C ALA A 91 -6.42 16.60 3.06
N GLU A 92 -7.26 17.61 3.26
CA GLU A 92 -8.41 17.53 4.19
C GLU A 92 -9.56 16.68 3.65
N LEU A 93 -9.72 16.61 2.33
CA LEU A 93 -10.83 15.91 1.67
C LEU A 93 -10.42 14.59 1.04
N CYS A 94 -9.27 14.57 0.38
CA CYS A 94 -8.79 13.40 -0.37
C CYS A 94 -8.41 12.24 0.57
N GLY A 95 -8.86 11.04 0.24
CA GLY A 95 -8.56 9.81 0.99
C GLY A 95 -7.17 9.22 0.72
N GLY A 96 -6.39 9.81 -0.20
CA GLY A 96 -5.10 9.24 -0.62
C GLY A 96 -3.95 9.44 0.37
N CYS A 97 -4.00 10.49 1.20
CA CYS A 97 -2.99 10.80 2.21
C CYS A 97 -3.64 11.06 3.56
N SER A 98 -3.07 10.51 4.63
CA SER A 98 -3.60 10.64 6.00
C SER A 98 -2.69 11.39 6.97
N LEU A 99 -1.40 11.59 6.62
CA LEU A 99 -0.38 12.08 7.55
C LEU A 99 0.35 13.35 7.10
N GLN A 100 -0.11 14.06 6.05
CA GLN A 100 0.58 15.27 5.56
C GLN A 100 0.68 16.41 6.59
N HIS A 101 -0.14 16.37 7.64
CA HIS A 101 -0.11 17.33 8.74
C HIS A 101 0.98 17.04 9.78
N MET A 102 1.77 15.98 9.58
CA MET A 102 2.84 15.50 10.46
C MET A 102 4.18 15.48 9.70
N PRO A 103 5.31 15.92 10.30
CA PRO A 103 6.63 15.80 9.69
C PRO A 103 6.96 14.37 9.29
N HIS A 104 7.69 14.20 8.18
CA HIS A 104 8.00 12.87 7.64
C HIS A 104 8.77 12.00 8.65
N SER A 105 9.74 12.55 9.36
CA SER A 105 10.45 11.84 10.43
C SER A 105 9.51 11.28 11.50
N LYS A 106 8.50 12.07 11.87
CA LYS A 106 7.50 11.63 12.85
C LYS A 106 6.57 10.54 12.32
N GLN A 107 6.25 10.57 11.01
CA GLN A 107 5.51 9.48 10.37
C GLN A 107 6.28 8.17 10.47
N LEU A 108 7.60 8.18 10.26
CA LEU A 108 8.47 7.00 10.39
C LEU A 108 8.50 6.46 11.82
N GLU A 109 8.63 7.34 12.82
CA GLU A 109 8.57 6.95 14.24
C GLU A 109 7.24 6.24 14.57
N VAL A 110 6.11 6.81 14.12
CA VAL A 110 4.78 6.21 14.34
C VAL A 110 4.66 4.86 13.68
N LYS A 111 5.14 4.70 12.45
CA LYS A 111 5.15 3.42 11.73
C LYS A 111 6.02 2.38 12.44
N GLN A 112 7.22 2.79 12.87
CA GLN A 112 8.13 1.91 13.62
C GLN A 112 7.52 1.47 14.96
N GLN A 113 6.93 2.39 15.71
CA GLN A 113 6.24 2.08 16.96
C GLN A 113 5.06 1.14 16.74
N ALA A 114 4.29 1.33 15.66
CA ALA A 114 3.18 0.46 15.32
C ALA A 114 3.64 -0.98 15.08
N LEU A 115 4.71 -1.18 14.31
CA LEU A 115 5.29 -2.51 14.06
C LEU A 115 5.81 -3.14 15.36
N THR A 116 6.58 -2.39 16.15
CA THR A 116 7.14 -2.87 17.42
C THR A 116 6.03 -3.34 18.37
N GLN A 117 4.97 -2.53 18.52
CA GLN A 117 3.84 -2.90 19.39
C GLN A 117 3.11 -4.16 18.91
N GLN A 118 2.94 -4.35 17.61
CA GLN A 118 2.32 -5.55 17.07
C GLN A 118 3.16 -6.80 17.38
N LEU A 119 4.46 -6.75 17.13
CA LEU A 119 5.35 -7.89 17.37
C LEU A 119 5.48 -8.21 18.86
N GLU A 120 5.72 -7.22 19.72
CA GLU A 120 5.97 -7.44 21.13
C GLU A 120 4.71 -7.79 21.92
N HIS A 121 3.60 -7.03 21.75
CA HIS A 121 2.41 -7.19 22.58
C HIS A 121 1.46 -8.28 22.08
N PHE A 122 1.38 -8.51 20.78
CA PHE A 122 0.45 -9.50 20.23
C PHE A 122 1.11 -10.84 19.90
N ALA A 123 2.37 -10.83 19.45
CA ALA A 123 3.09 -12.06 19.13
C ALA A 123 4.04 -12.51 20.25
N GLY A 124 4.39 -11.63 21.18
CA GLY A 124 5.42 -11.91 22.18
C GLY A 124 6.82 -12.09 21.58
N VAL A 125 7.04 -11.55 20.37
CA VAL A 125 8.28 -11.69 19.60
C VAL A 125 9.04 -10.37 19.60
N GLN A 126 10.33 -10.44 19.93
CA GLN A 126 11.24 -9.29 19.91
C GLN A 126 12.30 -9.48 18.84
N ALA A 127 12.57 -8.44 18.04
CA ALA A 127 13.67 -8.45 17.11
C ALA A 127 14.99 -8.30 17.87
N ALA A 128 15.98 -9.14 17.56
CA ALA A 128 17.31 -9.01 18.13
C ALA A 128 17.97 -7.69 17.69
N GLN A 129 17.67 -7.24 16.48
CA GLN A 129 18.13 -5.96 15.94
C GLN A 129 17.00 -5.24 15.19
N TRP A 130 16.75 -3.98 15.58
CA TRP A 130 15.94 -3.05 14.82
C TRP A 130 16.81 -2.23 13.87
N LEU A 131 16.47 -2.21 12.60
CA LEU A 131 17.16 -1.41 11.59
C LEU A 131 16.45 -0.06 11.39
N PRO A 132 17.19 0.99 10.98
CA PRO A 132 16.57 2.23 10.55
C PRO A 132 15.53 1.98 9.45
N ALA A 133 14.50 2.81 9.41
CA ALA A 133 13.50 2.73 8.35
C ALA A 133 14.14 2.95 6.97
N LEU A 134 13.77 2.13 5.99
CA LEU A 134 14.06 2.45 4.60
C LEU A 134 13.14 3.59 4.17
N GLU A 135 13.71 4.69 3.77
CA GLU A 135 12.99 5.88 3.35
C GLU A 135 13.42 6.37 1.97
N GLY A 136 12.54 7.09 1.34
CA GLY A 136 12.76 7.77 0.07
C GLY A 136 12.14 9.16 0.10
N PRO A 137 11.98 9.83 -1.05
CA PRO A 137 11.35 11.13 -1.13
C PRO A 137 9.93 11.11 -0.56
N ALA A 138 9.62 12.08 0.31
CA ALA A 138 8.29 12.21 0.91
C ALA A 138 7.18 12.59 -0.11
N TYR A 139 7.58 13.08 -1.29
CA TYR A 139 6.72 13.52 -2.40
C TYR A 139 7.36 13.15 -3.73
N GLY A 140 6.56 13.12 -4.81
CA GLY A 140 7.04 12.82 -6.16
C GLY A 140 7.49 11.37 -6.35
N TYR A 141 7.12 10.47 -5.46
CA TYR A 141 7.59 9.09 -5.46
C TYR A 141 6.66 8.10 -6.16
N ARG A 142 5.34 8.43 -6.18
CA ARG A 142 4.29 7.46 -6.53
C ARG A 142 4.19 7.27 -8.03
N GLN A 143 4.60 6.09 -8.49
CA GLN A 143 4.61 5.70 -9.90
C GLN A 143 3.25 5.28 -10.43
N ARG A 144 2.28 4.95 -9.59
CA ARG A 144 1.03 4.37 -10.04
C ARG A 144 -0.16 4.91 -9.26
N THR A 145 -1.23 5.28 -9.98
CA THR A 145 -2.46 5.76 -9.35
C THR A 145 -3.69 5.40 -10.16
N ARG A 146 -4.80 5.18 -9.46
CA ARG A 146 -6.12 4.95 -10.06
C ARG A 146 -7.02 6.14 -9.81
N ILE A 147 -7.49 6.74 -10.89
CA ILE A 147 -8.42 7.87 -10.88
C ILE A 147 -9.83 7.30 -11.05
N SER A 148 -10.69 7.58 -10.09
CA SER A 148 -12.10 7.17 -10.15
C SER A 148 -12.87 8.06 -11.11
N VAL A 149 -13.74 7.43 -11.89
CA VAL A 149 -14.63 8.09 -12.83
C VAL A 149 -16.06 7.66 -12.49
N ARG A 150 -16.98 8.61 -12.43
CA ARG A 150 -18.38 8.34 -12.10
C ARG A 150 -19.30 9.22 -12.94
N TRP A 151 -20.19 8.58 -13.71
CA TRP A 151 -21.26 9.30 -14.39
C TRP A 151 -22.38 9.66 -13.42
N GLN A 152 -22.79 10.93 -13.43
CA GLN A 152 -23.90 11.46 -12.63
C GLN A 152 -25.15 11.69 -13.52
N PRO A 153 -26.09 10.75 -13.60
CA PRO A 153 -27.23 10.86 -14.53
C PRO A 153 -28.08 12.10 -14.31
N LYS A 154 -28.28 12.51 -13.04
CA LYS A 154 -29.11 13.66 -12.69
C LYS A 154 -28.51 15.00 -13.14
N ARG A 155 -27.18 15.08 -13.23
CA ARG A 155 -26.45 16.31 -13.63
C ARG A 155 -25.97 16.25 -15.05
N ASN A 156 -26.07 15.07 -15.71
CA ASN A 156 -25.50 14.79 -17.02
C ASN A 156 -24.00 15.14 -17.05
N GLU A 157 -23.25 14.75 -16.01
CA GLU A 157 -21.87 15.15 -15.79
C GLU A 157 -21.00 13.95 -15.44
N LEU A 158 -19.75 13.96 -15.93
CA LEU A 158 -18.70 13.02 -15.54
C LEU A 158 -17.88 13.61 -14.40
N GLU A 159 -17.95 12.98 -13.22
CA GLU A 159 -17.07 13.26 -12.10
C GLU A 159 -15.78 12.46 -12.26
N VAL A 160 -14.64 13.13 -12.13
CA VAL A 160 -13.29 12.55 -12.26
C VAL A 160 -12.45 13.00 -11.09
N GLY A 161 -11.82 12.07 -10.37
CA GLY A 161 -10.99 12.43 -9.24
C GLY A 161 -10.63 11.28 -8.32
N PHE A 162 -10.11 11.59 -7.15
CA PHE A 162 -9.87 10.62 -6.09
C PHE A 162 -11.05 10.50 -5.14
N ARG A 163 -11.20 9.35 -4.50
CA ARG A 163 -12.23 9.18 -3.47
C ARG A 163 -11.95 10.07 -2.28
N GLN A 164 -12.99 10.69 -1.76
CA GLN A 164 -12.93 11.36 -0.47
C GLN A 164 -12.68 10.35 0.64
N ARG A 165 -12.09 10.85 1.72
CA ARG A 165 -11.84 10.07 2.91
C ARG A 165 -13.15 9.57 3.51
N ALA A 166 -13.24 8.25 3.76
CA ALA A 166 -14.41 7.58 4.31
C ALA A 166 -15.74 7.90 3.57
N SER A 167 -15.68 8.15 2.26
CA SER A 167 -16.85 8.45 1.42
C SER A 167 -16.73 7.78 0.05
N SER A 168 -17.85 7.63 -0.64
CA SER A 168 -17.90 7.28 -2.05
C SER A 168 -17.78 8.50 -2.98
N ASP A 169 -17.82 9.72 -2.45
CA ASP A 169 -17.73 10.95 -3.23
C ASP A 169 -16.33 11.15 -3.78
N LEU A 170 -16.22 11.93 -4.84
CA LEU A 170 -14.96 12.22 -5.50
C LEU A 170 -14.48 13.64 -5.18
N VAL A 171 -13.16 13.77 -5.04
CA VAL A 171 -12.46 15.05 -5.02
C VAL A 171 -11.85 15.24 -6.40
N GLN A 172 -12.29 16.25 -7.10
CA GLN A 172 -11.65 16.65 -8.34
C GLN A 172 -10.27 17.24 -8.02
N VAL A 173 -9.22 16.57 -8.51
CA VAL A 173 -7.84 16.98 -8.26
C VAL A 173 -7.21 17.48 -9.56
N GLN A 174 -6.44 18.57 -9.45
CA GLN A 174 -5.65 19.15 -10.53
C GLN A 174 -4.14 18.94 -10.34
N GLU A 175 -3.77 18.54 -9.13
CA GLU A 175 -2.39 18.25 -8.74
C GLU A 175 -2.38 17.17 -7.67
N CYS A 176 -1.34 16.36 -7.63
CA CYS A 176 -1.13 15.38 -6.57
C CYS A 176 0.36 15.33 -6.23
N PRO A 177 0.82 16.04 -5.18
CA PRO A 177 2.24 16.18 -4.87
C PRO A 177 3.01 14.87 -4.67
N VAL A 178 2.33 13.76 -4.36
CA VAL A 178 2.98 12.45 -4.20
C VAL A 178 3.24 11.73 -5.52
N LEU A 179 2.55 12.09 -6.61
CA LEU A 179 2.79 11.48 -7.92
C LEU A 179 4.10 11.96 -8.52
N VAL A 180 4.75 11.08 -9.29
CA VAL A 180 5.95 11.40 -10.06
C VAL A 180 5.70 12.54 -11.05
N PRO A 181 6.72 13.36 -11.35
CA PRO A 181 6.56 14.58 -12.18
C PRO A 181 5.87 14.34 -13.52
N ILE A 182 6.17 13.24 -14.21
CA ILE A 182 5.59 12.94 -15.53
C ILE A 182 4.07 12.80 -15.52
N LEU A 183 3.47 12.41 -14.39
CA LEU A 183 2.02 12.25 -14.23
C LEU A 183 1.30 13.53 -13.80
N GLN A 184 2.00 14.60 -13.42
CA GLN A 184 1.37 15.84 -12.96
C GLN A 184 0.56 16.56 -14.07
N PRO A 185 1.08 16.79 -15.28
CA PRO A 185 0.29 17.41 -16.34
C PRO A 185 -0.87 16.52 -16.77
N VAL A 186 -0.68 15.21 -16.76
CA VAL A 186 -1.73 14.24 -17.11
C VAL A 186 -2.94 14.39 -16.19
N ILE A 187 -2.73 14.40 -14.86
CA ILE A 187 -3.83 14.49 -13.89
C ILE A 187 -4.59 15.82 -13.98
N ALA A 188 -3.92 16.90 -14.39
CA ALA A 188 -4.53 18.20 -14.56
C ALA A 188 -5.48 18.27 -15.76
N GLU A 189 -5.09 17.66 -16.88
CA GLU A 189 -5.81 17.75 -18.15
C GLU A 189 -6.80 16.60 -18.38
N LEU A 190 -6.55 15.43 -17.79
CA LEU A 190 -7.37 14.22 -17.97
C LEU A 190 -8.87 14.43 -17.80
N PRO A 191 -9.38 15.18 -16.77
CA PRO A 191 -10.81 15.37 -16.63
C PRO A 191 -11.48 16.03 -17.83
N ALA A 192 -10.81 16.95 -18.52
CA ALA A 192 -11.36 17.62 -19.69
C ALA A 192 -11.50 16.65 -20.88
N VAL A 193 -10.48 15.85 -21.13
CA VAL A 193 -10.49 14.86 -22.21
C VAL A 193 -11.55 13.79 -21.95
N LEU A 194 -11.62 13.25 -20.73
CA LEU A 194 -12.61 12.22 -20.42
C LEU A 194 -14.07 12.70 -20.56
N ARG A 195 -14.33 13.99 -20.28
CA ARG A 195 -15.66 14.59 -20.46
C ARG A 195 -16.02 14.81 -21.92
N SER A 196 -15.06 14.92 -22.81
CA SER A 196 -15.30 15.13 -24.26
C SER A 196 -15.59 13.82 -25.02
N LEU A 197 -15.40 12.65 -24.39
CA LEU A 197 -15.69 11.37 -25.01
C LEU A 197 -17.18 11.17 -25.21
N ALA A 198 -17.58 10.68 -26.39
CA ALA A 198 -18.95 10.25 -26.64
C ALA A 198 -19.37 9.09 -25.71
N GLY A 199 -18.43 8.17 -25.44
CA GLY A 199 -18.56 7.03 -24.53
C GLY A 199 -18.26 7.33 -23.06
N ALA A 200 -18.21 8.60 -22.63
CA ALA A 200 -17.85 8.99 -21.25
C ALA A 200 -18.65 8.25 -20.16
N ARG A 201 -19.92 7.88 -20.46
CA ARG A 201 -20.81 7.14 -19.52
C ARG A 201 -20.33 5.73 -19.24
N ASP A 202 -19.56 5.15 -20.14
CA ASP A 202 -19.09 3.76 -20.11
C ASP A 202 -17.69 3.62 -19.50
N LEU A 203 -17.08 4.74 -19.02
CA LEU A 203 -15.83 4.75 -18.27
C LEU A 203 -16.02 4.23 -16.84
N GLY A 204 -15.17 3.29 -16.41
CA GLY A 204 -15.14 2.78 -15.04
C GLY A 204 -14.09 3.49 -14.18
N HIS A 205 -12.85 3.53 -14.63
CA HIS A 205 -11.74 4.26 -14.00
C HIS A 205 -10.59 4.40 -14.99
N VAL A 206 -9.66 5.30 -14.68
CA VAL A 206 -8.40 5.45 -15.42
C VAL A 206 -7.23 5.17 -14.46
N GLU A 207 -6.34 4.29 -14.87
CA GLU A 207 -5.08 4.09 -14.17
C GLU A 207 -3.96 4.81 -14.90
N LEU A 208 -3.11 5.50 -14.15
CA LEU A 208 -1.90 6.14 -14.64
C LEU A 208 -0.70 5.40 -14.06
N ILE A 209 0.26 5.09 -14.90
CA ILE A 209 1.48 4.36 -14.61
C ILE A 209 2.64 5.24 -15.06
N GLY A 210 3.56 5.55 -14.15
CA GLY A 210 4.85 6.18 -14.44
C GLY A 210 5.93 5.13 -14.72
N GLY A 211 7.18 5.53 -14.66
CA GLY A 211 8.34 4.67 -14.91
C GLY A 211 8.95 4.90 -16.29
N ASP A 212 9.77 3.95 -16.73
CA ASP A 212 10.53 4.08 -18.01
C ASP A 212 9.63 4.13 -19.24
N GLN A 213 8.48 3.45 -19.17
CA GLN A 213 7.48 3.39 -20.23
C GLN A 213 6.12 3.77 -19.64
N PRO A 214 5.83 5.07 -19.53
CA PRO A 214 4.59 5.52 -18.89
C PRO A 214 3.36 5.09 -19.67
N ALA A 215 2.29 4.79 -18.95
CA ALA A 215 1.06 4.32 -19.56
C ALA A 215 -0.20 4.91 -18.90
N MET A 216 -1.26 4.99 -19.67
CA MET A 216 -2.61 5.26 -19.23
C MET A 216 -3.49 4.06 -19.60
N VAL A 217 -4.29 3.59 -18.66
CA VAL A 217 -5.24 2.48 -18.87
C VAL A 217 -6.65 2.98 -18.62
N ALA A 218 -7.48 3.01 -19.64
CA ALA A 218 -8.89 3.36 -19.51
C ALA A 218 -9.74 2.10 -19.42
N ARG A 219 -10.38 1.87 -18.25
CA ARG A 219 -11.34 0.79 -18.09
C ARG A 219 -12.71 1.23 -18.58
N HIS A 220 -13.32 0.41 -19.41
CA HIS A 220 -14.61 0.70 -20.02
C HIS A 220 -15.58 -0.48 -19.90
N THR A 221 -16.89 -0.20 -19.83
CA THR A 221 -17.95 -1.22 -19.82
C THR A 221 -18.48 -1.54 -21.21
N LYS A 222 -18.35 -0.59 -22.16
CA LYS A 222 -18.64 -0.77 -23.59
C LYS A 222 -17.49 -0.23 -24.42
N LEU A 223 -17.24 -0.84 -25.57
CA LEU A 223 -16.23 -0.40 -26.52
C LEU A 223 -16.43 1.07 -26.91
N PHE A 224 -15.33 1.82 -26.90
CA PHE A 224 -15.29 3.18 -27.41
C PHE A 224 -15.34 3.17 -28.93
N CYS A 225 -16.01 4.16 -29.50
CA CYS A 225 -15.93 4.41 -30.95
C CYS A 225 -14.50 4.85 -31.36
N GLU A 226 -14.19 4.76 -32.64
CA GLU A 226 -12.87 5.11 -33.18
C GLU A 226 -12.46 6.54 -32.82
N ALA A 227 -13.40 7.51 -32.85
CA ALA A 227 -13.13 8.89 -32.48
C ALA A 227 -12.70 9.03 -31.00
N ASP A 228 -13.34 8.31 -30.08
CA ASP A 228 -12.98 8.30 -28.67
C ASP A 228 -11.62 7.64 -28.45
N GLN A 229 -11.34 6.53 -29.15
CA GLN A 229 -10.05 5.85 -29.08
C GLN A 229 -8.93 6.76 -29.60
N GLN A 230 -9.16 7.47 -30.71
CA GLN A 230 -8.19 8.42 -31.25
C GLN A 230 -7.94 9.57 -30.27
N LEU A 231 -8.99 10.13 -29.65
CA LEU A 231 -8.87 11.19 -28.66
C LEU A 231 -8.01 10.76 -27.45
N LEU A 232 -8.24 9.55 -26.94
CA LEU A 232 -7.47 8.98 -25.82
C LEU A 232 -6.01 8.71 -26.24
N SER A 233 -5.79 8.17 -27.43
CA SER A 233 -4.46 7.90 -27.97
C SER A 233 -3.67 9.20 -28.17
N ASP A 234 -4.27 10.23 -28.78
CA ASP A 234 -3.65 11.52 -29.00
C ASP A 234 -3.31 12.24 -27.68
N PHE A 235 -4.22 12.14 -26.70
CA PHE A 235 -3.96 12.68 -25.37
C PHE A 235 -2.77 11.98 -24.71
N ALA A 236 -2.74 10.66 -24.70
CA ALA A 236 -1.64 9.89 -24.14
C ALA A 236 -0.31 10.21 -24.83
N ALA A 237 -0.30 10.25 -26.18
CA ALA A 237 0.88 10.56 -26.97
C ALA A 237 1.46 11.96 -26.68
N ARG A 238 0.61 12.98 -26.51
CA ARG A 238 1.05 14.33 -26.10
C ARG A 238 1.79 14.37 -24.78
N HIS A 239 1.46 13.45 -23.87
CA HIS A 239 2.10 13.32 -22.56
C HIS A 239 3.19 12.24 -22.50
N GLY A 240 3.54 11.63 -23.63
CA GLY A 240 4.54 10.58 -23.71
C GLY A 240 4.12 9.25 -23.07
N LEU A 241 2.80 8.99 -23.00
CA LEU A 241 2.25 7.75 -22.45
C LEU A 241 1.75 6.83 -23.57
N SER A 242 1.78 5.52 -23.33
CA SER A 242 0.98 4.57 -24.10
C SER A 242 -0.45 4.51 -23.54
N CYS A 243 -1.44 4.33 -24.42
CA CYS A 243 -2.84 4.21 -24.03
C CYS A 243 -3.33 2.78 -24.20
N TRP A 244 -3.91 2.25 -23.15
CA TRP A 244 -4.45 0.91 -23.09
C TRP A 244 -5.93 0.95 -22.75
N LEU A 245 -6.71 0.07 -23.38
CA LEU A 245 -8.11 -0.13 -23.07
C LEU A 245 -8.29 -1.44 -22.33
N GLN A 246 -8.94 -1.37 -21.17
CA GLN A 246 -9.27 -2.53 -20.34
C GLN A 246 -10.78 -2.74 -20.33
N PRO A 247 -11.31 -3.79 -20.97
CA PRO A 247 -12.73 -4.09 -20.92
C PRO A 247 -13.18 -4.45 -19.50
N GLY A 248 -14.44 -4.18 -19.19
CA GLY A 248 -15.10 -4.63 -17.97
C GLY A 248 -15.37 -6.13 -17.97
N GLU A 249 -16.05 -6.62 -16.94
CA GLU A 249 -16.43 -8.04 -16.84
C GLU A 249 -17.18 -8.50 -18.08
N GLY A 250 -16.69 -9.54 -18.74
CA GLY A 250 -17.34 -10.22 -19.88
C GLY A 250 -16.94 -9.78 -21.28
N GLY A 251 -15.96 -8.91 -21.46
CA GLY A 251 -15.70 -8.39 -22.81
C GLY A 251 -14.24 -8.12 -23.21
N GLY A 252 -13.54 -9.09 -23.78
CA GLY A 252 -12.29 -8.88 -24.52
C GLY A 252 -11.04 -8.78 -23.64
N SER A 253 -9.88 -8.68 -24.31
CA SER A 253 -8.56 -8.59 -23.68
C SER A 253 -8.09 -7.13 -23.55
N LEU A 254 -7.22 -6.89 -22.57
CA LEU A 254 -6.45 -5.66 -22.47
C LEU A 254 -5.67 -5.44 -23.79
N HIS A 255 -5.80 -4.28 -24.43
CA HIS A 255 -5.08 -3.98 -25.66
C HIS A 255 -4.61 -2.54 -25.72
N CYS A 256 -3.49 -2.34 -26.38
CA CYS A 256 -2.91 -1.01 -26.61
C CYS A 256 -3.48 -0.37 -27.87
N ILE A 257 -3.88 0.89 -27.77
CA ILE A 257 -4.37 1.69 -28.90
C ILE A 257 -3.35 2.72 -29.39
N THR A 258 -2.22 2.88 -28.68
CA THR A 258 -1.12 3.73 -29.13
C THR A 258 -0.22 2.93 -30.08
N PRO A 259 0.05 3.42 -31.31
CA PRO A 259 0.93 2.74 -32.24
C PRO A 259 2.34 2.54 -31.67
N ALA A 260 2.96 1.39 -31.93
CA ALA A 260 4.32 1.03 -31.52
C ALA A 260 4.58 1.16 -29.98
N ALA A 261 3.57 0.98 -29.17
CA ALA A 261 3.72 1.03 -27.72
C ALA A 261 4.60 -0.12 -27.23
N ILE A 262 5.45 0.23 -26.26
CA ILE A 262 6.29 -0.72 -25.54
C ILE A 262 5.56 -1.05 -24.21
N GLU A 263 5.64 -2.29 -23.76
CA GLU A 263 5.10 -2.67 -22.45
C GLU A 263 5.73 -1.85 -21.33
N PRO A 264 4.94 -1.44 -20.33
CA PRO A 264 5.45 -0.80 -19.13
C PRO A 264 6.58 -1.62 -18.49
N ALA A 265 7.56 -0.93 -17.97
CA ALA A 265 8.70 -1.56 -17.31
C ALA A 265 9.25 -0.65 -16.20
N TYR A 266 9.92 -1.27 -15.23
CA TYR A 266 10.75 -0.59 -14.25
C TYR A 266 12.14 -1.22 -14.19
N ARG A 267 13.07 -0.55 -13.53
CA ARG A 267 14.45 -1.02 -13.39
C ARG A 267 14.82 -1.19 -11.93
N LEU A 268 15.61 -2.23 -11.68
CA LEU A 268 16.43 -2.36 -10.48
C LEU A 268 17.85 -1.92 -10.90
N LEU A 269 18.16 -0.66 -10.61
CA LEU A 269 19.36 0.00 -11.16
C LEU A 269 20.66 -0.63 -10.65
N ASP A 270 20.72 -0.98 -9.36
CA ASP A 270 21.90 -1.53 -8.74
C ASP A 270 22.25 -2.95 -9.25
N GLN A 271 21.23 -3.69 -9.71
CA GLN A 271 21.38 -5.00 -10.34
C GLN A 271 21.42 -4.93 -11.86
N ASN A 272 21.21 -3.73 -12.44
CA ASN A 272 21.06 -3.52 -13.88
C ASN A 272 19.96 -4.42 -14.53
N LEU A 273 18.87 -4.66 -13.81
CA LEU A 273 17.75 -5.48 -14.27
C LEU A 273 16.60 -4.62 -14.78
N ARG A 274 15.98 -5.03 -15.87
CA ARG A 274 14.76 -4.43 -16.42
C ARG A 274 13.61 -5.44 -16.33
N LEU A 275 12.53 -5.06 -15.64
CA LEU A 275 11.36 -5.89 -15.47
C LEU A 275 10.16 -5.27 -16.18
N SER A 276 9.66 -5.95 -17.20
CA SER A 276 8.41 -5.60 -17.88
C SER A 276 7.21 -6.13 -17.10
N PHE A 277 6.08 -5.43 -17.22
CA PHE A 277 4.81 -5.82 -16.60
C PHE A 277 3.63 -5.37 -17.46
N ALA A 278 2.50 -6.04 -17.36
CA ALA A 278 1.29 -5.59 -18.01
C ALA A 278 0.50 -4.61 -17.11
N PRO A 279 -0.25 -3.68 -17.70
CA PRO A 279 -1.29 -2.98 -16.97
C PRO A 279 -2.22 -4.00 -16.27
N GLY A 280 -2.35 -3.88 -14.95
CA GLY A 280 -3.09 -4.84 -14.12
C GLY A 280 -2.20 -5.71 -13.22
N ASP A 281 -0.95 -5.96 -13.60
CA ASP A 281 0.02 -6.64 -12.73
C ASP A 281 0.36 -5.78 -11.52
N PHE A 282 0.63 -6.43 -10.39
CA PHE A 282 1.12 -5.73 -9.22
C PHE A 282 2.58 -5.29 -9.43
N THR A 283 2.87 -4.04 -9.07
CA THR A 283 4.23 -3.50 -8.98
C THR A 283 4.33 -2.54 -7.81
N GLN A 284 5.51 -2.42 -7.21
CA GLN A 284 5.77 -1.48 -6.12
C GLN A 284 5.62 -0.03 -6.64
N VAL A 285 4.91 0.80 -5.87
CA VAL A 285 4.55 2.16 -6.31
C VAL A 285 5.65 3.20 -6.10
N ASN A 286 6.68 2.88 -5.33
CA ASN A 286 7.80 3.75 -4.99
C ASN A 286 9.10 3.08 -5.44
N ALA A 287 9.64 3.54 -6.56
CA ALA A 287 10.81 2.89 -7.19
C ALA A 287 12.07 2.96 -6.31
N GLU A 288 12.31 4.10 -5.62
CA GLU A 288 13.49 4.26 -4.78
C GLU A 288 13.43 3.36 -3.56
N VAL A 289 12.28 3.29 -2.88
CA VAL A 289 12.11 2.39 -1.74
C VAL A 289 12.11 0.92 -2.20
N ASN A 290 11.57 0.61 -3.39
CA ASN A 290 11.67 -0.74 -3.96
C ASN A 290 13.13 -1.16 -4.20
N GLN A 291 13.94 -0.28 -4.77
CA GLN A 291 15.38 -0.55 -4.95
C GLN A 291 16.07 -0.79 -3.60
N ALA A 292 15.84 0.08 -2.62
CA ALA A 292 16.41 -0.06 -1.29
C ALA A 292 15.93 -1.34 -0.58
N MET A 293 14.65 -1.72 -0.77
CA MET A 293 14.04 -2.94 -0.25
C MET A 293 14.69 -4.19 -0.83
N VAL A 294 14.90 -4.23 -2.15
CA VAL A 294 15.59 -5.34 -2.83
C VAL A 294 17.03 -5.45 -2.31
N ASN A 295 17.76 -4.34 -2.24
CA ASN A 295 19.14 -4.34 -1.72
C ASN A 295 19.20 -4.85 -0.28
N GLN A 296 18.29 -4.39 0.58
CA GLN A 296 18.22 -4.84 1.96
C GLN A 296 17.87 -6.33 2.06
N ALA A 297 16.95 -6.83 1.23
CA ALA A 297 16.58 -8.23 1.18
C ALA A 297 17.79 -9.12 0.83
N LEU A 298 18.53 -8.75 -0.21
CA LEU A 298 19.75 -9.45 -0.61
C LEU A 298 20.82 -9.43 0.51
N ASN A 299 21.03 -8.27 1.13
CA ASN A 299 21.99 -8.11 2.23
C ASN A 299 21.59 -8.91 3.50
N TRP A 300 20.30 -9.06 3.78
CA TRP A 300 19.86 -9.80 4.97
C TRP A 300 19.84 -11.30 4.76
N LEU A 301 19.51 -11.74 3.55
CA LEU A 301 19.52 -13.16 3.20
C LEU A 301 20.95 -13.72 3.14
N GLU A 302 21.96 -12.90 2.79
CA GLU A 302 23.37 -13.33 2.73
C GLU A 302 23.53 -14.62 1.89
N LEU A 303 22.90 -14.61 0.68
CA LEU A 303 22.89 -15.79 -0.20
C LEU A 303 24.27 -16.12 -0.73
N ARG A 304 24.54 -17.42 -0.86
CA ARG A 304 25.74 -17.95 -1.50
C ARG A 304 25.45 -18.29 -2.96
N PRO A 305 26.46 -18.27 -3.83
CA PRO A 305 26.31 -18.84 -5.17
C PRO A 305 25.81 -20.29 -5.11
N GLU A 306 24.94 -20.66 -6.05
CA GLU A 306 24.29 -21.98 -6.17
C GLU A 306 23.36 -22.34 -5.00
N GLU A 307 23.11 -21.44 -4.06
CA GLU A 307 22.19 -21.69 -2.96
C GLU A 307 20.75 -21.77 -3.44
N GLN A 308 20.00 -22.78 -2.98
CA GLN A 308 18.60 -23.00 -3.37
C GLN A 308 17.67 -22.13 -2.53
N VAL A 309 16.88 -21.27 -3.19
CA VAL A 309 16.04 -20.26 -2.56
C VAL A 309 14.61 -20.29 -3.11
N LEU A 310 13.63 -20.13 -2.24
CA LEU A 310 12.23 -19.89 -2.61
C LEU A 310 11.92 -18.39 -2.64
N ASP A 311 11.28 -17.92 -3.70
CA ASP A 311 10.62 -16.59 -3.76
C ASP A 311 9.10 -16.80 -3.88
N LEU A 312 8.38 -16.55 -2.79
CA LEU A 312 6.95 -16.85 -2.68
C LEU A 312 6.14 -15.56 -2.80
N PHE A 313 5.10 -15.58 -3.63
CA PHE A 313 4.41 -14.41 -4.16
C PHE A 313 5.34 -13.58 -5.05
N CYS A 314 6.11 -14.24 -5.91
CA CYS A 314 7.22 -13.62 -6.65
C CYS A 314 6.77 -12.57 -7.69
N GLY A 315 5.50 -12.51 -8.03
CA GLY A 315 4.97 -11.57 -9.00
C GLY A 315 5.66 -11.68 -10.36
N VAL A 316 6.11 -10.55 -10.89
CA VAL A 316 6.90 -10.48 -12.14
C VAL A 316 8.39 -10.73 -11.93
N GLY A 317 8.80 -11.17 -10.74
CA GLY A 317 10.18 -11.56 -10.40
C GLY A 317 11.01 -10.50 -9.71
N ASN A 318 10.40 -9.56 -8.96
CA ASN A 318 11.09 -8.42 -8.33
C ASN A 318 12.28 -8.85 -7.45
N PHE A 319 12.14 -9.88 -6.64
CA PHE A 319 13.20 -10.44 -5.80
C PHE A 319 13.90 -11.63 -6.47
N ALA A 320 13.14 -12.50 -7.14
CA ALA A 320 13.66 -13.69 -7.79
C ALA A 320 14.82 -13.37 -8.75
N LEU A 321 14.63 -12.37 -9.64
CA LEU A 321 15.66 -11.99 -10.58
C LEU A 321 16.89 -11.39 -9.86
N ALA A 322 16.67 -10.58 -8.84
CA ALA A 322 17.76 -9.96 -8.09
C ALA A 322 18.59 -11.00 -7.31
N MET A 323 17.96 -12.02 -6.73
CA MET A 323 18.63 -13.13 -6.05
C MET A 323 19.42 -14.00 -7.04
N ALA A 324 18.82 -14.32 -8.20
CA ALA A 324 19.50 -15.07 -9.25
C ALA A 324 20.69 -14.30 -9.85
N HIS A 325 20.58 -12.98 -9.98
CA HIS A 325 21.67 -12.12 -10.42
C HIS A 325 22.89 -12.20 -9.46
N GLN A 326 22.68 -12.52 -8.17
CA GLN A 326 23.77 -12.80 -7.22
C GLN A 326 24.29 -14.24 -7.28
N GLY A 327 23.77 -15.07 -8.16
CA GLY A 327 24.20 -16.45 -8.37
C GLY A 327 23.41 -17.51 -7.59
N ALA A 328 22.33 -17.13 -6.91
CA ALA A 328 21.44 -18.11 -6.27
C ALA A 328 20.59 -18.87 -7.31
N GLN A 329 20.24 -20.12 -6.98
CA GLN A 329 19.27 -20.93 -7.73
C GLN A 329 17.87 -20.65 -7.15
N VAL A 330 17.01 -19.98 -7.90
CA VAL A 330 15.76 -19.47 -7.35
C VAL A 330 14.55 -20.19 -7.94
N THR A 331 13.64 -20.66 -7.08
CA THR A 331 12.32 -21.11 -7.48
C THR A 331 11.29 -20.06 -7.05
N GLY A 332 10.73 -19.33 -8.02
CA GLY A 332 9.66 -18.36 -7.84
C GLY A 332 8.29 -19.04 -7.91
N ILE A 333 7.40 -18.76 -6.96
CA ILE A 333 6.03 -19.28 -6.94
C ILE A 333 5.04 -18.13 -6.88
N GLU A 334 4.05 -18.13 -7.78
CA GLU A 334 3.05 -17.08 -7.92
C GLU A 334 1.69 -17.68 -8.31
N GLY A 335 0.61 -17.12 -7.81
CA GLY A 335 -0.75 -17.59 -8.09
C GLY A 335 -1.27 -17.22 -9.48
N SER A 336 -0.74 -16.18 -10.09
CA SER A 336 -1.16 -15.71 -11.41
C SER A 336 -0.29 -16.30 -12.52
N GLU A 337 -0.85 -17.17 -13.36
CA GLU A 337 -0.15 -17.74 -14.53
C GLU A 337 0.40 -16.64 -15.45
N ALA A 338 -0.35 -15.56 -15.67
CA ALA A 338 0.10 -14.44 -16.50
C ALA A 338 1.34 -13.75 -15.93
N MET A 339 1.43 -13.62 -14.60
CA MET A 339 2.61 -13.05 -13.95
C MET A 339 3.80 -14.02 -13.97
N VAL A 340 3.57 -15.33 -13.82
CA VAL A 340 4.61 -16.37 -13.99
C VAL A 340 5.22 -16.33 -15.39
N VAL A 341 4.38 -16.30 -16.43
CA VAL A 341 4.87 -16.18 -17.83
C VAL A 341 5.72 -14.92 -18.00
N ARG A 342 5.32 -13.82 -17.39
CA ARG A 342 6.04 -12.55 -17.46
C ARG A 342 7.36 -12.59 -16.68
N ALA A 343 7.37 -13.23 -15.51
CA ALA A 343 8.60 -13.46 -14.75
C ALA A 343 9.62 -14.29 -15.54
N GLN A 344 9.15 -15.31 -16.25
CA GLN A 344 9.99 -16.11 -17.17
C GLN A 344 10.55 -15.25 -18.31
N HIS A 345 9.71 -14.41 -18.95
CA HIS A 345 10.19 -13.47 -19.98
C HIS A 345 11.21 -12.47 -19.43
N ASN A 346 10.98 -11.96 -18.21
CA ASN A 346 11.92 -11.07 -17.55
C ASN A 346 13.26 -11.76 -17.26
N ALA A 347 13.25 -13.03 -16.83
CA ALA A 347 14.46 -13.80 -16.64
C ALA A 347 15.29 -13.92 -17.93
N VAL A 348 14.63 -14.35 -19.02
CA VAL A 348 15.27 -14.46 -20.35
C VAL A 348 15.79 -13.10 -20.83
N ALA A 349 15.01 -12.02 -20.68
CA ALA A 349 15.40 -10.68 -21.12
C ALA A 349 16.59 -10.08 -20.35
N ASN A 350 16.92 -10.66 -19.20
CA ASN A 350 18.06 -10.26 -18.36
C ASN A 350 19.18 -11.33 -18.32
N ASP A 351 19.15 -12.32 -19.24
CA ASP A 351 20.16 -13.39 -19.36
C ASP A 351 20.35 -14.19 -18.06
N LEU A 352 19.25 -14.53 -17.36
CA LEU A 352 19.25 -15.24 -16.09
C LEU A 352 18.68 -16.66 -16.27
N ASP A 353 19.53 -17.68 -16.21
CA ASP A 353 19.16 -19.10 -16.40
C ASP A 353 18.88 -19.83 -15.07
N ALA A 354 19.30 -19.27 -13.93
CA ALA A 354 19.20 -19.88 -12.60
C ALA A 354 17.82 -19.68 -11.94
N LEU A 355 16.75 -19.64 -12.73
CA LEU A 355 15.39 -19.33 -12.30
C LEU A 355 14.38 -20.36 -12.80
N HIS A 356 13.57 -20.85 -11.87
CA HIS A 356 12.38 -21.65 -12.18
C HIS A 356 11.14 -20.95 -11.63
N PHE A 357 10.06 -20.93 -12.40
CA PHE A 357 8.81 -20.33 -11.95
C PHE A 357 7.67 -21.34 -12.00
N LEU A 358 6.87 -21.38 -10.93
CA LEU A 358 5.74 -22.28 -10.74
C LEU A 358 4.46 -21.50 -10.47
N VAL A 359 3.35 -21.98 -11.02
CA VAL A 359 2.02 -21.47 -10.68
C VAL A 359 1.46 -22.29 -9.52
N ALA A 360 1.19 -21.64 -8.37
CA ALA A 360 0.52 -22.29 -7.26
C ALA A 360 -0.27 -21.29 -6.40
N ASP A 361 -1.40 -21.77 -5.87
CA ASP A 361 -2.21 -21.01 -4.92
C ASP A 361 -1.59 -21.10 -3.50
N LEU A 362 -0.81 -20.08 -3.13
CA LEU A 362 -0.10 -20.01 -1.85
C LEU A 362 -1.02 -19.75 -0.62
N SER A 363 -2.32 -19.67 -0.80
CA SER A 363 -3.29 -19.74 0.29
C SER A 363 -3.56 -21.17 0.76
N LYS A 364 -3.10 -22.17 0.01
CA LYS A 364 -3.17 -23.60 0.28
C LYS A 364 -1.84 -24.13 0.79
N PRO A 365 -1.80 -25.37 1.35
CA PRO A 365 -0.54 -26.02 1.70
C PRO A 365 0.44 -26.02 0.52
N LEU A 366 1.72 -25.74 0.82
CA LEU A 366 2.77 -25.67 -0.18
C LEU A 366 3.13 -27.06 -0.69
N GLU A 367 2.83 -27.33 -1.95
CA GLU A 367 3.22 -28.56 -2.64
C GLU A 367 4.36 -28.27 -3.62
N LEU A 368 5.52 -28.84 -3.35
CA LEU A 368 6.67 -28.74 -4.24
C LEU A 368 6.71 -29.97 -5.19
N PRO A 369 7.19 -29.81 -6.42
CA PRO A 369 7.33 -30.94 -7.37
C PRO A 369 8.20 -32.06 -6.80
N ALA A 370 7.92 -33.29 -7.21
CA ALA A 370 8.76 -34.44 -6.87
C ALA A 370 10.19 -34.23 -7.35
N GLY A 371 11.17 -34.39 -6.46
CA GLY A 371 12.57 -34.13 -6.76
C GLY A 371 13.00 -32.67 -6.63
N ALA A 372 12.15 -31.79 -6.06
CA ALA A 372 12.56 -30.44 -5.74
C ALA A 372 13.81 -30.43 -4.82
N PRO A 373 14.72 -29.46 -5.00
CA PRO A 373 15.93 -29.37 -4.18
C PRO A 373 15.60 -29.04 -2.72
N SER A 374 16.58 -29.23 -1.84
CA SER A 374 16.48 -28.73 -0.47
C SER A 374 16.75 -27.22 -0.45
N TYR A 375 15.76 -26.45 -0.07
CA TYR A 375 15.87 -25.00 0.06
C TYR A 375 16.39 -24.60 1.43
N THR A 376 17.32 -23.66 1.48
CA THR A 376 17.90 -23.16 2.73
C THR A 376 17.38 -21.78 3.11
N ALA A 377 16.87 -21.02 2.15
CA ALA A 377 16.29 -19.70 2.38
C ALA A 377 14.96 -19.54 1.65
N ALA A 378 14.09 -18.71 2.19
CA ALA A 378 12.85 -18.30 1.55
C ALA A 378 12.61 -16.79 1.76
N LEU A 379 12.14 -16.13 0.71
CA LEU A 379 11.57 -14.79 0.77
C LEU A 379 10.07 -14.90 0.49
N LEU A 380 9.27 -14.17 1.24
CA LEU A 380 7.84 -14.07 1.00
C LEU A 380 7.34 -12.62 1.12
N ASP A 381 6.52 -12.20 0.15
CA ASP A 381 5.85 -10.88 0.10
C ASP A 381 4.33 -11.08 -0.08
N PRO A 382 3.62 -11.61 0.96
CA PRO A 382 2.23 -12.01 0.85
C PRO A 382 1.28 -10.80 0.82
N PRO A 383 0.03 -11.02 0.38
CA PRO A 383 -1.04 -10.04 0.48
C PRO A 383 -1.36 -9.69 1.96
N ARG A 384 -2.28 -8.75 2.17
CA ARG A 384 -2.66 -8.23 3.51
C ARG A 384 -3.12 -9.29 4.51
N ASP A 385 -3.58 -10.44 4.03
CA ASP A 385 -4.03 -11.55 4.88
C ASP A 385 -2.88 -12.33 5.53
N GLY A 386 -1.64 -12.05 5.10
CA GLY A 386 -0.44 -12.73 5.59
C GLY A 386 -0.26 -14.10 4.97
N ALA A 387 0.53 -14.96 5.62
CA ALA A 387 0.94 -16.26 5.11
C ALA A 387 0.88 -17.36 6.17
N GLU A 388 -0.20 -17.42 6.97
CA GLU A 388 -0.32 -18.26 8.16
C GLU A 388 0.00 -19.74 7.91
N GLN A 389 -0.59 -20.36 6.88
CA GLN A 389 -0.31 -21.76 6.54
C GLN A 389 1.10 -21.90 5.97
N LEU A 390 1.50 -20.99 5.11
CA LEU A 390 2.79 -21.06 4.41
C LEU A 390 3.99 -21.00 5.36
N VAL A 391 3.96 -20.21 6.43
CA VAL A 391 5.04 -20.17 7.42
C VAL A 391 5.15 -21.50 8.20
N VAL A 392 4.05 -22.23 8.36
CA VAL A 392 4.06 -23.59 8.94
C VAL A 392 4.75 -24.57 7.97
N ASP A 393 4.42 -24.48 6.69
CA ASP A 393 5.00 -25.35 5.64
C ASP A 393 6.50 -25.09 5.48
N LEU A 394 6.94 -23.83 5.46
CA LEU A 394 8.35 -23.45 5.42
C LEU A 394 9.13 -23.97 6.64
N ALA A 395 8.53 -23.91 7.81
CA ALA A 395 9.14 -24.46 9.02
C ALA A 395 9.26 -25.99 8.95
N ALA A 396 8.27 -26.68 8.38
CA ALA A 396 8.28 -28.12 8.16
C ALA A 396 9.33 -28.55 7.13
N LEU A 397 9.56 -27.75 6.08
CA LEU A 397 10.63 -27.94 5.10
C LEU A 397 12.03 -27.73 5.69
N GLY A 398 12.13 -27.16 6.89
CA GLY A 398 13.40 -26.92 7.55
C GLY A 398 14.20 -25.74 7.01
N ILE A 399 13.55 -24.78 6.38
CA ILE A 399 14.18 -23.56 5.85
C ILE A 399 14.96 -22.86 6.97
N GLU A 400 16.24 -22.54 6.74
CA GLU A 400 17.09 -21.94 7.76
C GLU A 400 16.85 -20.44 7.95
N ARG A 401 16.56 -19.74 6.84
CA ARG A 401 16.36 -18.28 6.81
C ARG A 401 15.06 -17.96 6.09
N ILE A 402 14.19 -17.24 6.76
CA ILE A 402 12.92 -16.77 6.20
C ILE A 402 12.91 -15.24 6.26
N LEU A 403 12.90 -14.60 5.09
CA LEU A 403 12.73 -13.16 4.96
C LEU A 403 11.27 -12.87 4.63
N TYR A 404 10.60 -12.16 5.53
CA TYR A 404 9.20 -11.81 5.41
C TYR A 404 9.04 -10.32 5.13
N ILE A 405 8.43 -9.97 4.00
CA ILE A 405 7.99 -8.62 3.65
C ILE A 405 6.50 -8.52 3.90
N SER A 406 6.03 -7.44 4.50
CA SER A 406 4.63 -7.35 4.90
C SER A 406 4.08 -5.94 4.80
N CYS A 407 2.89 -5.81 4.20
CA CYS A 407 2.10 -4.59 4.19
C CYS A 407 1.06 -4.50 5.34
N ASN A 408 1.10 -5.45 6.29
CA ASN A 408 0.19 -5.49 7.43
C ASN A 408 0.90 -5.98 8.69
N PRO A 409 1.28 -5.08 9.62
CA PRO A 409 1.98 -5.46 10.85
C PRO A 409 1.23 -6.47 11.73
N ALA A 410 -0.11 -6.49 11.67
CA ALA A 410 -0.91 -7.40 12.50
C ALA A 410 -0.80 -8.85 12.02
N THR A 411 -0.84 -9.08 10.70
CA THR A 411 -0.66 -10.43 10.13
C THR A 411 0.80 -10.87 10.22
N LEU A 412 1.76 -9.96 10.03
CA LEU A 412 3.17 -10.26 10.30
C LEU A 412 3.39 -10.70 11.75
N ALA A 413 2.78 -10.02 12.73
CA ALA A 413 2.89 -10.40 14.12
C ALA A 413 2.30 -11.79 14.38
N ARG A 414 1.12 -12.12 13.84
CA ARG A 414 0.53 -13.46 13.93
C ARG A 414 1.50 -14.53 13.40
N ASP A 415 2.01 -14.31 12.19
CA ASP A 415 2.88 -15.27 11.49
C ASP A 415 4.25 -15.39 12.18
N ALA A 416 4.80 -14.29 12.73
CA ALA A 416 5.99 -14.27 13.56
C ALA A 416 5.81 -15.11 14.84
N GLY A 417 4.65 -15.01 15.49
CA GLY A 417 4.31 -15.86 16.65
C GLY A 417 4.29 -17.35 16.31
N ILE A 418 3.76 -17.71 15.12
CA ILE A 418 3.79 -19.09 14.63
C ILE A 418 5.23 -19.55 14.41
N LEU A 419 6.06 -18.76 13.70
CA LEU A 419 7.47 -19.08 13.47
C LEU A 419 8.23 -19.26 14.78
N ALA A 420 7.99 -18.41 15.78
CA ALA A 420 8.61 -18.54 17.11
C ALA A 420 8.27 -19.90 17.76
N THR A 421 7.03 -20.39 17.67
CA THR A 421 6.65 -21.73 18.18
C THR A 421 7.31 -22.88 17.42
N LYS A 422 7.83 -22.62 16.20
CA LYS A 422 8.53 -23.59 15.35
C LYS A 422 10.05 -23.52 15.48
N GLY A 423 10.58 -22.73 16.43
CA GLY A 423 12.00 -22.62 16.73
C GLY A 423 12.73 -21.58 15.87
N TYR A 424 12.03 -20.53 15.38
CA TYR A 424 12.65 -19.41 14.67
C TYR A 424 12.75 -18.20 15.59
N GLY A 425 13.91 -17.56 15.59
CA GLY A 425 14.15 -16.26 16.22
C GLY A 425 14.02 -15.13 15.21
N LEU A 426 13.38 -14.02 15.59
CA LEU A 426 13.36 -12.79 14.80
C LEU A 426 14.71 -12.07 14.97
N VAL A 427 15.55 -12.14 13.96
CA VAL A 427 16.93 -11.61 13.99
C VAL A 427 16.98 -10.13 13.69
N LYS A 428 16.33 -9.71 12.60
CA LYS A 428 16.29 -8.31 12.14
C LYS A 428 14.87 -7.92 11.80
N ALA A 429 14.50 -6.67 12.13
CA ALA A 429 13.25 -6.08 11.66
C ALA A 429 13.43 -4.60 11.36
N GLY A 430 12.65 -4.06 10.43
CA GLY A 430 12.63 -2.65 10.08
C GLY A 430 11.40 -2.27 9.26
N VAL A 431 11.05 -1.00 9.30
CA VAL A 431 9.97 -0.41 8.49
C VAL A 431 10.53 0.05 7.16
N MET A 432 9.70 -0.03 6.13
CA MET A 432 9.97 0.53 4.80
C MET A 432 8.88 1.55 4.48
N ASP A 433 9.26 2.77 4.12
CA ASP A 433 8.31 3.83 3.82
C ASP A 433 7.88 3.83 2.35
N MET A 434 7.28 2.72 1.92
CA MET A 434 6.75 2.56 0.57
C MET A 434 5.66 3.60 0.25
N PHE A 435 4.95 4.07 1.28
CA PHE A 435 3.83 5.00 1.16
C PHE A 435 3.99 6.21 2.09
N PRO A 436 4.95 7.12 1.84
CA PRO A 436 5.04 8.39 2.54
C PRO A 436 3.70 9.15 2.55
N GLN A 437 3.45 9.95 3.57
CA GLN A 437 2.22 10.74 3.77
C GLN A 437 0.97 9.90 4.08
N THR A 438 1.11 8.58 4.27
CA THR A 438 0.01 7.68 4.62
C THR A 438 0.33 6.87 5.88
N SER A 439 -0.69 6.33 6.53
CA SER A 439 -0.54 5.44 7.67
C SER A 439 -0.24 3.97 7.30
N HIS A 440 -0.03 3.67 6.04
CA HIS A 440 0.40 2.32 5.63
C HIS A 440 1.79 2.01 6.19
N VAL A 441 1.92 0.83 6.78
CA VAL A 441 3.18 0.32 7.32
C VAL A 441 3.60 -0.87 6.49
N GLU A 442 4.75 -0.74 5.84
CA GLU A 442 5.46 -1.85 5.23
C GLU A 442 6.62 -2.24 6.13
N ALA A 443 6.89 -3.52 6.23
CA ALA A 443 7.92 -4.05 7.13
C ALA A 443 8.70 -5.17 6.48
N MET A 444 9.96 -5.29 6.86
CA MET A 444 10.81 -6.43 6.54
C MET A 444 11.27 -7.09 7.84
N ALA A 445 11.20 -8.42 7.90
CA ALA A 445 11.56 -9.21 9.07
C ALA A 445 12.36 -10.45 8.66
N LEU A 446 13.54 -10.66 9.24
CA LEU A 446 14.37 -11.83 9.02
C LEU A 446 14.25 -12.78 10.20
N PHE A 447 13.83 -14.00 9.93
CA PHE A 447 13.78 -15.10 10.89
C PHE A 447 14.89 -16.11 10.59
N ARG A 448 15.53 -16.62 11.63
CA ARG A 448 16.50 -17.72 11.52
C ARG A 448 16.10 -18.86 12.44
N LYS A 449 16.26 -20.10 11.96
CA LYS A 449 16.06 -21.31 12.75
C LYS A 449 17.18 -21.46 13.78
N HIS A 450 16.82 -21.80 15.01
CA HIS A 450 17.78 -22.03 16.10
C HIS A 450 18.47 -23.39 15.98
#